data_661bae07db866f4ee3c303da20ea8030
#
_entry.id   661bae07db866f4ee3c303da20ea8030
#
_cell.length_a   1.000
_cell.length_b   1.000
_cell.length_c   1.000
_cell.angle_alpha   90.00
_cell.angle_beta   90.00
_cell.angle_gamma   90.00
#
_symmetry.space_group_name_H-M   'P 1'
#
loop_
_entity.id
_entity.type
_entity.pdbx_description
1 polymer ?
#
loop_
_entity_poly.entity_id
_entity_poly.type
_entity_poly.pdbx_seq_one_letter_code
_entity_poly.pdbx_strand_id
1 'polypeptide(L)'
;SSIGFKCHIIKSKGTGAKPALNLYAKFGKSKPNINYLGHTDVVANLNNWEFPPFKAVVKKGYLYGRGSQDMKGSVACWISAVSNFIKNKKFKGSISIIITADEETTGHGCPAVMKYLKKKKEKIDFSVVGEPSSNKSVGDEIRIGRRGSMNATITVYGKSGHSAFYGTYINPCTALAKIISKLKSVQLDRGTKYMPPSNLEFTKMNVDNISENVVPQSASAKFNVRFNSTYKSTSLKKK
;
A
#
# COMPACT_ATOMS: atom_id res chain seq x y z
N SER A 1 1.37 -28.18 6.90
CA SER A 1 0.14 -28.02 6.11
C SER A 1 -0.26 -29.36 5.49
N SER A 2 -1.58 -29.58 5.27
CA SER A 2 -2.15 -30.81 4.67
C SER A 2 -1.62 -31.10 3.25
N ILE A 3 -1.08 -30.08 2.55
CA ILE A 3 -0.50 -30.20 1.21
C ILE A 3 1.03 -30.21 1.20
N GLY A 4 1.68 -30.46 2.35
CA GLY A 4 3.13 -30.68 2.45
C GLY A 4 4.00 -29.43 2.52
N PHE A 5 3.45 -28.22 2.59
CA PHE A 5 4.24 -27.01 2.80
C PHE A 5 4.82 -26.92 4.21
N LYS A 6 6.08 -26.54 4.30
CA LYS A 6 6.71 -26.12 5.56
C LYS A 6 6.38 -24.66 5.82
N CYS A 7 5.60 -24.40 6.90
CA CYS A 7 5.06 -23.09 7.24
C CYS A 7 5.86 -22.42 8.35
N HIS A 8 6.04 -21.11 8.25
CA HIS A 8 6.69 -20.26 9.25
C HIS A 8 5.85 -19.00 9.45
N ILE A 9 5.49 -18.72 10.71
CA ILE A 9 4.80 -17.48 11.10
C ILE A 9 5.84 -16.45 11.52
N ILE A 10 5.77 -15.27 10.92
CA ILE A 10 6.68 -14.15 11.13
C ILE A 10 5.89 -12.98 11.70
N LYS A 11 6.25 -12.55 12.91
CA LYS A 11 5.62 -11.40 13.57
C LYS A 11 6.21 -10.09 13.06
N SER A 12 5.36 -9.10 12.82
CA SER A 12 5.73 -7.71 12.56
C SER A 12 4.93 -6.77 13.46
N LYS A 13 5.30 -5.48 13.47
CA LYS A 13 4.50 -4.46 14.15
C LYS A 13 3.16 -4.34 13.44
N GLY A 14 2.06 -4.46 14.18
CA GLY A 14 0.70 -4.26 13.67
C GLY A 14 0.20 -2.82 13.90
N THR A 15 -1.06 -2.57 13.57
CA THR A 15 -1.74 -1.27 13.76
C THR A 15 -2.19 -0.98 15.18
N GLY A 16 -1.95 -1.86 16.12
CA GLY A 16 -2.33 -1.69 17.53
C GLY A 16 -1.38 -2.41 18.44
N ALA A 17 -1.84 -2.77 19.63
CA ALA A 17 -1.04 -3.49 20.62
C ALA A 17 -0.67 -4.93 20.21
N LYS A 18 -1.42 -5.52 19.26
CA LYS A 18 -1.16 -6.89 18.80
C LYS A 18 -0.24 -6.89 17.56
N PRO A 19 0.74 -7.82 17.49
CA PRO A 19 1.56 -7.96 16.29
C PRO A 19 0.75 -8.48 15.10
N ALA A 20 1.11 -8.05 13.89
CA ALA A 20 0.63 -8.67 12.67
C ALA A 20 1.35 -10.01 12.43
N LEU A 21 0.61 -11.02 12.00
CA LEU A 21 1.10 -12.38 11.77
C LEU A 21 1.20 -12.64 10.26
N ASN A 22 2.43 -12.75 9.76
CA ASN A 22 2.70 -13.01 8.36
C ASN A 22 3.12 -14.46 8.17
N LEU A 23 2.80 -15.03 7.03
CA LEU A 23 3.13 -16.41 6.68
C LEU A 23 4.21 -16.44 5.60
N TYR A 24 5.24 -17.26 5.79
CA TYR A 24 6.07 -17.80 4.72
C TYR A 24 5.91 -19.32 4.71
N ALA A 25 5.54 -19.88 3.57
CA ALA A 25 5.47 -21.33 3.42
C ALA A 25 6.14 -21.77 2.13
N LYS A 26 6.81 -22.94 2.16
CA LYS A 26 7.57 -23.46 1.02
C LYS A 26 7.37 -24.98 0.87
N PHE A 27 7.19 -25.40 -0.38
CA PHE A 27 7.21 -26.80 -0.83
C PHE A 27 8.38 -27.01 -1.77
N GLY A 28 9.08 -28.14 -1.63
CA GLY A 28 10.29 -28.44 -2.42
C GLY A 28 11.55 -27.75 -1.89
N LYS A 29 12.71 -28.17 -2.40
CA LYS A 29 14.03 -27.68 -1.96
C LYS A 29 14.92 -27.22 -3.11
N SER A 30 14.55 -27.55 -4.35
CA SER A 30 15.34 -27.24 -5.55
C SER A 30 15.03 -25.85 -6.10
N LYS A 31 15.88 -25.37 -6.98
CA LYS A 31 15.63 -24.21 -7.82
C LYS A 31 14.98 -24.63 -9.14
N PRO A 32 14.23 -23.73 -9.80
CA PRO A 32 13.87 -22.37 -9.35
C PRO A 32 12.82 -22.38 -8.24
N ASN A 33 12.76 -21.29 -7.44
CA ASN A 33 11.71 -21.04 -6.48
C ASN A 33 10.72 -20.02 -7.04
N ILE A 34 9.50 -20.46 -7.33
CA ILE A 34 8.40 -19.60 -7.73
C ILE A 34 7.61 -19.23 -6.48
N ASN A 35 7.49 -17.93 -6.22
CA ASN A 35 6.79 -17.39 -5.07
C ASN A 35 5.49 -16.72 -5.47
N TYR A 36 4.48 -16.84 -4.63
CA TYR A 36 3.30 -16.00 -4.66
C TYR A 36 3.32 -15.06 -3.46
N LEU A 37 3.00 -13.79 -3.69
CA LEU A 37 2.87 -12.78 -2.65
C LEU A 37 1.45 -12.22 -2.64
N GLY A 38 0.84 -12.21 -1.46
CA GLY A 38 -0.46 -11.61 -1.22
C GLY A 38 -0.65 -11.17 0.21
N HIS A 39 -1.83 -10.61 0.49
CA HIS A 39 -2.23 -10.20 1.84
C HIS A 39 -3.64 -10.70 2.20
N THR A 40 -3.96 -10.69 3.49
CA THR A 40 -5.28 -11.12 3.99
C THR A 40 -6.02 -10.04 4.75
N ASP A 41 -5.35 -8.99 5.16
CA ASP A 41 -6.02 -7.80 5.68
C ASP A 41 -6.79 -7.07 4.57
N VAL A 42 -7.68 -6.20 4.97
CA VAL A 42 -8.59 -5.48 4.08
C VAL A 42 -8.82 -4.08 4.60
N VAL A 43 -9.09 -3.12 3.71
CA VAL A 43 -9.51 -1.77 4.07
C VAL A 43 -10.84 -1.80 4.84
N ALA A 44 -11.08 -0.76 5.64
CA ALA A 44 -12.35 -0.60 6.35
C ALA A 44 -13.51 -0.61 5.36
N ASN A 45 -14.63 -1.22 5.76
CA ASN A 45 -15.85 -1.11 4.99
C ASN A 45 -16.47 0.27 5.17
N LEU A 46 -16.79 0.89 4.04
CA LEU A 46 -17.68 2.03 4.00
C LEU A 46 -19.14 1.53 4.01
N ASN A 47 -20.06 2.38 4.39
CA ASN A 47 -21.49 2.08 4.33
C ASN A 47 -21.94 1.82 2.87
N ASN A 48 -23.14 1.22 2.69
CA ASN A 48 -23.77 0.94 1.39
C ASN A 48 -23.34 -0.37 0.68
N TRP A 49 -23.16 -1.44 1.45
CA TRP A 49 -23.05 -2.78 0.88
C TRP A 49 -24.43 -3.39 0.63
N GLU A 50 -24.62 -3.97 -0.56
CA GLU A 50 -25.84 -4.74 -0.91
C GLU A 50 -25.96 -6.00 -0.04
N PHE A 51 -24.82 -6.62 0.31
CA PHE A 51 -24.74 -7.79 1.18
C PHE A 51 -23.77 -7.53 2.32
N PRO A 52 -23.93 -8.18 3.49
CA PRO A 52 -22.99 -8.04 4.61
C PRO A 52 -21.56 -8.35 4.17
N PRO A 53 -20.60 -7.41 4.35
CA PRO A 53 -19.27 -7.48 3.73
C PRO A 53 -18.39 -8.65 4.19
N PHE A 54 -18.73 -9.29 5.32
CA PHE A 54 -17.96 -10.41 5.87
C PHE A 54 -18.70 -11.75 5.88
N LYS A 55 -19.82 -11.86 5.14
CA LYS A 55 -20.59 -13.12 5.04
C LYS A 55 -20.28 -13.98 3.83
N ALA A 56 -19.46 -13.50 2.90
CA ALA A 56 -19.09 -14.24 1.67
C ALA A 56 -20.32 -14.78 0.92
N VAL A 57 -21.23 -13.89 0.55
CA VAL A 57 -22.48 -14.25 -0.16
C VAL A 57 -22.19 -14.61 -1.61
N VAL A 58 -22.63 -15.78 -2.07
CA VAL A 58 -22.55 -16.18 -3.48
C VAL A 58 -23.91 -15.98 -4.12
N LYS A 59 -23.98 -15.17 -5.19
CA LYS A 59 -25.23 -14.90 -5.94
C LYS A 59 -24.91 -14.68 -7.41
N LYS A 60 -25.65 -15.33 -8.29
CA LYS A 60 -25.51 -15.24 -9.75
C LYS A 60 -24.05 -15.47 -10.24
N GLY A 61 -23.31 -16.39 -9.63
CA GLY A 61 -21.94 -16.69 -10.00
C GLY A 61 -20.86 -15.72 -9.44
N TYR A 62 -21.25 -14.72 -8.66
CA TYR A 62 -20.35 -13.76 -8.04
C TYR A 62 -20.22 -14.01 -6.54
N LEU A 63 -19.01 -13.82 -6.01
CA LEU A 63 -18.73 -13.83 -4.58
C LEU A 63 -18.68 -12.39 -4.05
N TYR A 64 -19.68 -12.04 -3.25
CA TYR A 64 -19.78 -10.72 -2.62
C TYR A 64 -19.12 -10.75 -1.23
N GLY A 65 -18.15 -9.89 -1.00
CA GLY A 65 -17.50 -9.75 0.30
C GLY A 65 -16.27 -8.86 0.25
N ARG A 66 -15.96 -8.20 1.37
CA ARG A 66 -14.73 -7.40 1.49
C ARG A 66 -13.51 -8.32 1.40
N GLY A 67 -12.59 -8.00 0.47
CA GLY A 67 -11.40 -8.81 0.19
C GLY A 67 -11.64 -9.97 -0.77
N SER A 68 -12.84 -10.14 -1.37
CA SER A 68 -13.06 -11.17 -2.39
C SER A 68 -12.24 -10.90 -3.65
N GLN A 69 -12.10 -9.63 -4.06
CA GLN A 69 -11.28 -9.20 -5.17
C GLN A 69 -9.86 -8.83 -4.71
N ASP A 70 -9.74 -8.02 -3.69
CA ASP A 70 -8.50 -7.50 -3.11
C ASP A 70 -8.34 -8.01 -1.68
N MET A 71 -7.46 -9.07 -1.47
CA MET A 71 -7.00 -9.96 -2.54
C MET A 71 -7.11 -11.43 -2.11
N LYS A 72 -8.01 -11.75 -1.13
CA LYS A 72 -8.19 -13.13 -0.62
C LYS A 72 -8.67 -14.11 -1.69
N GLY A 73 -9.40 -13.63 -2.71
CA GLY A 73 -9.83 -14.46 -3.84
C GLY A 73 -8.64 -15.01 -4.63
N SER A 74 -7.69 -14.16 -5.02
CA SER A 74 -6.49 -14.59 -5.74
C SER A 74 -5.57 -15.46 -4.88
N VAL A 75 -5.49 -15.22 -3.55
CA VAL A 75 -4.80 -16.11 -2.61
C VAL A 75 -5.42 -17.52 -2.63
N ALA A 76 -6.74 -17.63 -2.57
CA ALA A 76 -7.45 -18.90 -2.60
C ALA A 76 -7.25 -19.63 -3.95
N CYS A 77 -7.32 -18.90 -5.06
CA CYS A 77 -7.07 -19.45 -6.39
C CYS A 77 -5.65 -20.01 -6.51
N TRP A 78 -4.64 -19.27 -6.02
CA TRP A 78 -3.25 -19.76 -6.02
C TRP A 78 -3.08 -21.04 -5.20
N ILE A 79 -3.61 -21.07 -3.97
CA ILE A 79 -3.52 -22.25 -3.10
C ILE A 79 -4.18 -23.46 -3.75
N SER A 80 -5.36 -23.27 -4.36
CA SER A 80 -6.08 -24.34 -5.07
C SER A 80 -5.31 -24.85 -6.28
N ALA A 81 -4.81 -23.94 -7.12
CA ALA A 81 -4.02 -24.29 -8.30
C ALA A 81 -2.74 -25.05 -7.94
N VAL A 82 -2.00 -24.58 -6.94
CA VAL A 82 -0.77 -25.23 -6.47
C VAL A 82 -1.06 -26.57 -5.81
N SER A 83 -2.12 -26.67 -5.02
CA SER A 83 -2.54 -27.95 -4.43
C SER A 83 -2.83 -29.01 -5.49
N ASN A 84 -3.56 -28.62 -6.54
CA ASN A 84 -3.84 -29.50 -7.68
C ASN A 84 -2.57 -29.86 -8.46
N PHE A 85 -1.71 -28.88 -8.71
CA PHE A 85 -0.45 -29.08 -9.43
C PHE A 85 0.47 -30.09 -8.72
N ILE A 86 0.68 -29.91 -7.40
CA ILE A 86 1.55 -30.78 -6.60
C ILE A 86 1.03 -32.22 -6.56
N LYS A 87 -0.29 -32.41 -6.51
CA LYS A 87 -0.91 -33.75 -6.52
C LYS A 87 -0.73 -34.47 -7.84
N ASN A 88 -0.77 -33.78 -8.95
CA ASN A 88 -0.90 -34.34 -10.27
C ASN A 88 0.36 -34.26 -11.13
N LYS A 89 1.38 -33.50 -10.70
CA LYS A 89 2.61 -33.28 -11.50
C LYS A 89 3.88 -33.49 -10.66
N LYS A 90 4.82 -34.23 -11.22
CA LYS A 90 6.21 -34.21 -10.74
C LYS A 90 6.92 -33.00 -11.32
N PHE A 91 7.66 -32.26 -10.51
CA PHE A 91 8.42 -31.08 -10.96
C PHE A 91 9.76 -30.98 -10.21
N LYS A 92 10.74 -30.34 -10.84
CA LYS A 92 12.02 -29.98 -10.24
C LYS A 92 12.01 -28.51 -9.94
N GLY A 93 12.07 -28.14 -8.65
CA GLY A 93 11.97 -26.76 -8.21
C GLY A 93 11.39 -26.66 -6.81
N SER A 94 10.99 -25.45 -6.44
CA SER A 94 10.23 -25.20 -5.22
C SER A 94 9.14 -24.14 -5.48
N ILE A 95 8.09 -24.22 -4.68
CA ILE A 95 6.98 -23.29 -4.71
C ILE A 95 6.88 -22.68 -3.32
N SER A 96 6.79 -21.37 -3.23
CA SER A 96 6.62 -20.69 -1.95
C SER A 96 5.45 -19.69 -1.99
N ILE A 97 4.93 -19.36 -0.82
CA ILE A 97 3.91 -18.35 -0.65
C ILE A 97 4.29 -17.43 0.52
N ILE A 98 4.11 -16.15 0.31
CA ILE A 98 4.18 -15.11 1.34
C ILE A 98 2.79 -14.50 1.47
N ILE A 99 2.25 -14.49 2.69
CA ILE A 99 1.00 -13.80 3.00
C ILE A 99 1.28 -12.80 4.10
N THR A 100 1.01 -11.53 3.83
CA THR A 100 1.12 -10.46 4.82
C THR A 100 -0.24 -10.13 5.43
N ALA A 101 -0.23 -9.49 6.60
CA ALA A 101 -1.44 -9.20 7.38
C ALA A 101 -1.64 -7.71 7.67
N ASP A 102 -0.96 -6.81 6.96
CA ASP A 102 -1.00 -5.36 7.20
C ASP A 102 -0.60 -4.54 5.95
N GLU A 103 -0.88 -5.05 4.77
CA GLU A 103 -0.56 -4.37 3.50
C GLU A 103 -1.36 -3.08 3.38
N GLU A 104 -2.65 -3.13 3.68
CA GLU A 104 -3.61 -2.04 3.58
C GLU A 104 -3.46 -0.96 4.68
N THR A 105 -2.53 -1.16 5.61
CA THR A 105 -2.36 -0.29 6.77
C THR A 105 -0.92 0.17 6.96
N THR A 106 -0.11 -0.59 7.69
CA THR A 106 1.26 -0.19 8.08
C THR A 106 2.34 -0.65 7.11
N GLY A 107 2.09 -1.71 6.36
CA GLY A 107 3.03 -2.30 5.42
C GLY A 107 4.30 -2.90 6.05
N HIS A 108 4.32 -3.15 7.36
CA HIS A 108 5.49 -3.69 8.05
C HIS A 108 5.70 -5.20 7.82
N GLY A 109 4.69 -5.91 7.32
CA GLY A 109 4.71 -7.36 7.13
C GLY A 109 5.74 -7.78 6.08
N CYS A 110 5.69 -7.19 4.90
CA CYS A 110 6.61 -7.52 3.82
C CYS A 110 8.10 -7.30 4.20
N PRO A 111 8.53 -6.15 4.76
CA PRO A 111 9.88 -5.97 5.27
C PRO A 111 10.30 -7.01 6.33
N ALA A 112 9.39 -7.40 7.23
CA ALA A 112 9.68 -8.42 8.24
C ALA A 112 9.94 -9.79 7.62
N VAL A 113 9.11 -10.19 6.65
CA VAL A 113 9.31 -11.44 5.90
C VAL A 113 10.61 -11.40 5.11
N MET A 114 10.93 -10.31 4.44
CA MET A 114 12.18 -10.15 3.69
C MET A 114 13.41 -10.25 4.59
N LYS A 115 13.36 -9.67 5.80
CA LYS A 115 14.43 -9.82 6.80
C LYS A 115 14.60 -11.27 7.24
N TYR A 116 13.48 -12.00 7.43
CA TYR A 116 13.50 -13.43 7.76
C TYR A 116 14.15 -14.25 6.63
N LEU A 117 13.73 -14.05 5.38
CA LEU A 117 14.28 -14.77 4.21
C LEU A 117 15.78 -14.52 4.05
N LYS A 118 16.21 -13.27 4.22
CA LYS A 118 17.65 -12.91 4.19
C LYS A 118 18.44 -13.65 5.27
N LYS A 119 17.92 -13.70 6.52
CA LYS A 119 18.54 -14.45 7.63
C LYS A 119 18.63 -15.95 7.32
N LYS A 120 17.63 -16.51 6.65
CA LYS A 120 17.58 -17.93 6.26
C LYS A 120 18.32 -18.22 4.96
N LYS A 121 18.90 -17.21 4.30
CA LYS A 121 19.56 -17.33 2.97
C LYS A 121 18.61 -17.92 1.92
N GLU A 122 17.31 -17.74 2.09
CA GLU A 122 16.30 -18.18 1.13
C GLU A 122 16.32 -17.27 -0.10
N LYS A 123 16.25 -17.88 -1.28
CA LYS A 123 16.18 -17.17 -2.56
C LYS A 123 14.83 -17.43 -3.22
N ILE A 124 14.27 -16.37 -3.75
CA ILE A 124 13.10 -16.40 -4.63
C ILE A 124 13.61 -16.03 -6.02
N ASP A 125 13.35 -16.88 -7.01
CA ASP A 125 13.80 -16.64 -8.38
C ASP A 125 12.75 -15.87 -9.17
N PHE A 126 11.45 -16.17 -8.94
CA PHE A 126 10.31 -15.47 -9.56
C PHE A 126 9.23 -15.22 -8.50
N SER A 127 8.55 -14.07 -8.60
CA SER A 127 7.43 -13.76 -7.72
C SER A 127 6.24 -13.26 -8.52
N VAL A 128 5.08 -13.84 -8.25
CA VAL A 128 3.77 -13.37 -8.73
C VAL A 128 3.08 -12.67 -7.56
N VAL A 129 2.70 -11.41 -7.77
CA VAL A 129 1.92 -10.64 -6.80
C VAL A 129 0.46 -10.71 -7.25
N GLY A 130 -0.40 -11.26 -6.40
CA GLY A 130 -1.79 -11.58 -6.74
C GLY A 130 -2.77 -10.40 -6.65
N GLU A 131 -2.28 -9.18 -6.66
CA GLU A 131 -3.10 -7.96 -6.66
C GLU A 131 -3.98 -7.85 -7.89
N PRO A 132 -5.21 -7.32 -7.78
CA PRO A 132 -6.09 -7.14 -8.92
C PRO A 132 -5.51 -6.13 -9.90
N SER A 133 -5.22 -6.58 -11.13
CA SER A 133 -4.65 -5.73 -12.18
C SER A 133 -5.41 -5.83 -13.49
N SER A 134 -6.23 -6.86 -13.68
CA SER A 134 -7.03 -7.05 -14.90
C SER A 134 -8.09 -5.95 -15.06
N ASN A 135 -8.33 -5.55 -16.29
CA ASN A 135 -9.24 -4.46 -16.63
C ASN A 135 -10.61 -4.98 -17.13
N LYS A 136 -10.63 -5.77 -18.21
CA LYS A 136 -11.85 -6.29 -18.83
C LYS A 136 -12.04 -7.79 -18.61
N SER A 137 -10.96 -8.54 -18.65
CA SER A 137 -10.96 -9.99 -18.46
C SER A 137 -9.75 -10.44 -17.64
N VAL A 138 -9.88 -11.57 -16.95
CA VAL A 138 -8.80 -12.09 -16.10
C VAL A 138 -7.53 -12.31 -16.93
N GLY A 139 -6.43 -11.67 -16.54
CA GLY A 139 -5.12 -11.82 -17.17
C GLY A 139 -4.87 -10.94 -18.40
N ASP A 140 -5.76 -10.00 -18.74
CA ASP A 140 -5.59 -9.08 -19.85
C ASP A 140 -4.55 -7.98 -19.59
N GLU A 141 -4.24 -7.71 -18.32
CA GLU A 141 -3.24 -6.75 -17.90
C GLU A 141 -2.34 -7.31 -16.79
N ILE A 142 -1.03 -7.22 -16.99
CA ILE A 142 -0.01 -7.57 -15.99
C ILE A 142 0.84 -6.34 -15.71
N ARG A 143 0.95 -5.97 -14.43
CA ARG A 143 1.78 -4.85 -14.00
C ARG A 143 3.18 -5.33 -13.66
N ILE A 144 4.19 -4.82 -14.38
CA ILE A 144 5.61 -5.15 -14.17
C ILE A 144 6.31 -4.22 -13.17
N GLY A 145 5.60 -3.21 -12.64
CA GLY A 145 6.09 -2.29 -11.65
C GLY A 145 5.02 -1.29 -11.23
N ARG A 146 5.26 -0.62 -10.12
CA ARG A 146 4.38 0.43 -9.59
C ARG A 146 5.21 1.66 -9.21
N ARG A 147 4.60 2.85 -9.30
CA ARG A 147 5.19 4.08 -8.76
C ARG A 147 5.25 4.00 -7.24
N GLY A 148 6.28 4.61 -6.67
CA GLY A 148 6.36 4.82 -5.22
C GLY A 148 5.29 5.81 -4.75
N SER A 149 4.99 5.76 -3.46
CA SER A 149 4.05 6.67 -2.80
C SER A 149 4.70 7.24 -1.54
N MET A 150 4.59 8.55 -1.35
CA MET A 150 5.05 9.24 -0.15
C MET A 150 3.98 10.22 0.31
N ASN A 151 3.62 10.15 1.58
CA ASN A 151 2.75 11.14 2.22
C ASN A 151 3.60 12.09 3.06
N ALA A 152 3.22 13.37 3.05
CA ALA A 152 3.83 14.38 3.90
C ALA A 152 2.81 15.39 4.41
N THR A 153 3.18 16.07 5.48
CA THR A 153 2.39 17.16 6.07
C THR A 153 3.28 18.38 6.19
N ILE A 154 2.77 19.51 5.74
CA ILE A 154 3.36 20.84 5.99
C ILE A 154 2.51 21.51 7.06
N THR A 155 3.15 22.04 8.08
CA THR A 155 2.52 22.90 9.08
C THR A 155 3.25 24.24 9.10
N VAL A 156 2.49 25.30 8.95
CA VAL A 156 2.97 26.68 9.03
C VAL A 156 2.48 27.26 10.34
N TYR A 157 3.38 27.79 11.11
CA TYR A 157 3.09 28.50 12.35
C TYR A 157 3.16 30.00 12.10
N GLY A 158 2.22 30.73 12.66
CA GLY A 158 2.13 32.19 12.59
C GLY A 158 1.96 32.81 13.98
N LYS A 159 1.43 34.02 13.99
CA LYS A 159 1.06 34.71 15.20
C LYS A 159 -0.42 35.07 15.10
N SER A 160 -1.24 34.58 16.03
CA SER A 160 -2.65 34.89 16.10
C SER A 160 -2.89 36.35 16.44
N GLY A 161 -4.00 36.92 15.96
CA GLY A 161 -4.41 38.27 16.23
C GLY A 161 -5.73 38.63 15.53
N HIS A 162 -6.41 39.68 16.00
CA HIS A 162 -7.62 40.12 15.37
C HIS A 162 -7.32 40.79 14.00
N SER A 163 -8.05 40.41 12.96
CA SER A 163 -7.79 40.83 11.58
C SER A 163 -7.85 42.36 11.35
N ALA A 164 -8.57 43.09 12.20
CA ALA A 164 -8.63 44.54 12.14
C ALA A 164 -7.33 45.26 12.56
N PHE A 165 -6.42 44.56 13.28
CA PHE A 165 -5.17 45.17 13.77
C PHE A 165 -3.99 44.80 12.88
N TYR A 166 -3.92 45.41 11.71
CA TYR A 166 -2.85 45.15 10.74
C TYR A 166 -1.45 45.30 11.36
N GLY A 167 -0.55 44.36 11.02
CA GLY A 167 0.83 44.37 11.52
C GLY A 167 1.04 43.70 12.89
N THR A 168 -0.03 43.32 13.60
CA THR A 168 0.08 42.66 14.92
C THR A 168 0.11 41.14 14.85
N TYR A 169 -0.24 40.53 13.70
CA TYR A 169 -0.33 39.12 13.46
C TYR A 169 0.58 38.68 12.31
N ILE A 170 0.85 37.37 12.23
CA ILE A 170 1.50 36.70 11.10
C ILE A 170 0.54 35.61 10.62
N ASN A 171 -0.01 35.76 9.41
CA ASN A 171 -1.04 34.86 8.90
C ASN A 171 -0.42 33.55 8.29
N PRO A 172 -0.58 32.40 8.94
CA PRO A 172 -0.08 31.14 8.42
C PRO A 172 -0.86 30.63 7.21
N CYS A 173 -2.13 31.01 7.03
CA CYS A 173 -2.94 30.60 5.88
C CYS A 173 -2.37 31.20 4.58
N THR A 174 -2.03 32.48 4.59
CA THR A 174 -1.42 33.16 3.43
C THR A 174 -0.05 32.55 3.09
N ALA A 175 0.77 32.25 4.10
CA ALA A 175 2.05 31.62 3.88
C ALA A 175 1.89 30.19 3.33
N LEU A 176 0.96 29.40 3.89
CA LEU A 176 0.67 28.06 3.41
C LEU A 176 0.18 28.07 1.96
N ALA A 177 -0.72 28.99 1.59
CA ALA A 177 -1.21 29.12 0.21
C ALA A 177 -0.08 29.39 -0.79
N LYS A 178 0.88 30.27 -0.44
CA LYS A 178 2.08 30.52 -1.26
C LYS A 178 2.96 29.28 -1.40
N ILE A 179 3.17 28.51 -0.32
CA ILE A 179 3.94 27.26 -0.34
C ILE A 179 3.24 26.24 -1.24
N ILE A 180 1.92 26.07 -1.11
CA ILE A 180 1.14 25.15 -1.95
C ILE A 180 1.28 25.53 -3.42
N SER A 181 1.07 26.78 -3.78
CA SER A 181 1.23 27.26 -5.16
C SER A 181 2.63 26.99 -5.70
N LYS A 182 3.67 27.28 -4.92
CA LYS A 182 5.05 27.02 -5.31
C LYS A 182 5.34 25.54 -5.53
N LEU A 183 4.88 24.67 -4.65
CA LEU A 183 5.07 23.21 -4.78
C LEU A 183 4.31 22.64 -5.98
N LYS A 184 3.10 23.12 -6.26
CA LYS A 184 2.32 22.69 -7.45
C LYS A 184 2.93 23.15 -8.77
N SER A 185 3.68 24.23 -8.79
CA SER A 185 4.38 24.69 -9.99
C SER A 185 5.66 23.89 -10.31
N VAL A 186 6.14 23.02 -9.40
CA VAL A 186 7.34 22.25 -9.61
C VAL A 186 7.05 21.01 -10.45
N GLN A 187 7.64 20.91 -11.63
CA GLN A 187 7.70 19.67 -12.39
C GLN A 187 8.78 18.77 -11.79
N LEU A 188 8.41 17.64 -11.22
CA LEU A 188 9.34 16.72 -10.57
C LEU A 188 10.25 16.02 -11.58
N ASP A 189 9.65 15.47 -12.67
CA ASP A 189 10.32 14.81 -13.79
C ASP A 189 9.40 14.74 -15.03
N ARG A 190 9.89 14.13 -16.10
CA ARG A 190 9.12 13.95 -17.35
C ARG A 190 8.59 12.54 -17.55
N GLY A 191 8.68 11.67 -16.54
CA GLY A 191 8.34 10.27 -16.66
C GLY A 191 9.49 9.41 -17.18
N THR A 192 9.19 8.13 -17.40
CA THR A 192 10.11 7.15 -17.98
C THR A 192 9.43 6.41 -19.14
N LYS A 193 10.14 5.54 -19.84
CA LYS A 193 9.54 4.66 -20.88
C LYS A 193 8.34 3.85 -20.34
N TYR A 194 8.33 3.51 -19.05
CA TYR A 194 7.36 2.59 -18.46
C TYR A 194 6.43 3.24 -17.44
N MET A 195 6.71 4.46 -16.99
CA MET A 195 5.95 5.13 -15.94
C MET A 195 5.69 6.60 -16.27
N PRO A 196 4.49 7.11 -15.98
CA PRO A 196 4.18 8.52 -16.18
C PRO A 196 5.04 9.41 -15.26
N PRO A 197 5.03 10.73 -15.47
CA PRO A 197 5.69 11.68 -14.59
C PRO A 197 5.26 11.53 -13.14
N SER A 198 6.18 11.79 -12.23
CA SER A 198 5.87 11.92 -10.81
C SER A 198 4.98 13.13 -10.58
N ASN A 199 3.99 12.98 -9.70
CA ASN A 199 3.05 14.07 -9.39
C ASN A 199 2.85 14.22 -7.88
N LEU A 200 2.62 15.46 -7.49
CA LEU A 200 2.31 15.86 -6.11
C LEU A 200 0.87 16.38 -6.06
N GLU A 201 0.05 15.82 -5.16
CA GLU A 201 -1.32 16.26 -4.95
C GLU A 201 -1.60 16.55 -3.48
N PHE A 202 -2.15 17.74 -3.20
CA PHE A 202 -2.64 18.06 -1.88
C PHE A 202 -3.98 17.37 -1.64
N THR A 203 -4.10 16.64 -0.55
CA THR A 203 -5.26 15.78 -0.26
C THR A 203 -6.08 16.29 0.94
N LYS A 204 -5.52 17.17 1.76
CA LYS A 204 -6.21 17.77 2.90
C LYS A 204 -5.60 19.12 3.25
N MET A 205 -6.44 20.08 3.60
CA MET A 205 -6.06 21.33 4.24
C MET A 205 -6.81 21.45 5.57
N ASN A 206 -6.13 21.95 6.59
CA ASN A 206 -6.73 22.15 7.91
C ASN A 206 -6.25 23.47 8.53
N VAL A 207 -7.21 24.21 9.01
CA VAL A 207 -7.00 25.41 9.80
C VAL A 207 -7.88 25.29 11.03
N ASP A 208 -7.25 25.17 12.18
CA ASP A 208 -7.96 25.01 13.45
C ASP A 208 -8.28 26.39 14.00
N ASN A 209 -9.38 26.97 13.51
CA ASN A 209 -9.83 28.33 13.87
C ASN A 209 -11.35 28.34 14.05
N ILE A 210 -11.79 28.94 15.14
CA ILE A 210 -13.20 29.00 15.53
C ILE A 210 -13.84 30.38 15.14
N SER A 211 -13.03 31.44 15.04
CA SER A 211 -13.49 32.79 14.82
C SER A 211 -13.12 33.31 13.43
N GLU A 212 -14.09 33.86 12.72
CA GLU A 212 -13.90 34.39 11.35
C GLU A 212 -13.03 35.66 11.28
N ASN A 213 -12.97 36.43 12.36
CA ASN A 213 -12.21 37.68 12.46
C ASN A 213 -10.87 37.57 13.19
N VAL A 214 -10.42 36.35 13.49
CA VAL A 214 -9.12 36.07 14.14
C VAL A 214 -8.22 35.31 13.19
N VAL A 215 -7.01 35.78 13.00
CA VAL A 215 -5.95 35.05 12.27
C VAL A 215 -5.51 33.87 13.11
N PRO A 216 -5.46 32.64 12.58
CA PRO A 216 -5.09 31.43 13.33
C PRO A 216 -3.61 31.43 13.69
N GLN A 217 -3.24 30.58 14.66
CA GLN A 217 -1.85 30.39 15.05
C GLN A 217 -1.12 29.42 14.13
N SER A 218 -1.84 28.51 13.48
CA SER A 218 -1.25 27.53 12.53
C SER A 218 -2.21 27.19 11.41
N ALA A 219 -1.64 26.73 10.30
CA ALA A 219 -2.35 26.14 9.19
C ALA A 219 -1.55 24.95 8.66
N SER A 220 -2.21 23.90 8.23
CA SER A 220 -1.53 22.70 7.73
C SER A 220 -2.15 22.17 6.45
N ALA A 221 -1.33 21.48 5.64
CA ALA A 221 -1.77 20.73 4.47
C ALA A 221 -1.09 19.37 4.39
N LYS A 222 -1.83 18.36 3.97
CA LYS A 222 -1.30 17.03 3.65
C LYS A 222 -1.25 16.86 2.14
N PHE A 223 -0.19 16.20 1.67
CA PHE A 223 -0.04 15.87 0.26
C PHE A 223 0.53 14.47 0.08
N ASN A 224 0.22 13.89 -1.09
CA ASN A 224 0.79 12.64 -1.55
C ASN A 224 1.65 12.91 -2.79
N VAL A 225 2.80 12.24 -2.86
CA VAL A 225 3.65 12.21 -4.06
C VAL A 225 3.67 10.80 -4.61
N ARG A 226 3.21 10.63 -5.85
CA ARG A 226 3.43 9.42 -6.62
C ARG A 226 4.67 9.60 -7.48
N PHE A 227 5.71 8.81 -7.24
CA PHE A 227 6.99 8.96 -7.93
C PHE A 227 7.41 7.70 -8.68
N ASN A 228 7.99 7.89 -9.85
CA ASN A 228 8.51 6.81 -10.70
C ASN A 228 9.94 6.41 -10.31
N SER A 229 10.55 5.51 -11.08
CA SER A 229 11.87 4.94 -10.78
C SER A 229 13.05 5.94 -10.88
N THR A 230 12.82 7.17 -11.31
CA THR A 230 13.83 8.25 -11.28
C THR A 230 14.21 8.63 -9.85
N TYR A 231 13.30 8.44 -8.89
CA TYR A 231 13.54 8.77 -7.49
C TYR A 231 13.59 7.54 -6.59
N LYS A 232 14.42 7.65 -5.56
CA LYS A 232 14.28 6.87 -4.33
C LYS A 232 13.55 7.73 -3.31
N SER A 233 12.83 7.14 -2.37
CA SER A 233 12.13 7.88 -1.30
C SER A 233 13.07 8.82 -0.52
N THR A 234 14.32 8.40 -0.33
CA THR A 234 15.37 9.20 0.34
C THR A 234 15.83 10.40 -0.47
N SER A 235 15.90 10.30 -1.81
CA SER A 235 16.29 11.44 -2.67
C SER A 235 15.15 12.44 -2.84
N LEU A 236 13.91 11.98 -2.87
CA LEU A 236 12.74 12.84 -3.00
C LEU A 236 12.55 13.75 -1.76
N LYS A 237 12.89 13.26 -0.57
CA LYS A 237 12.82 14.05 0.67
C LYS A 237 13.81 15.23 0.73
N LYS A 238 14.83 15.23 -0.12
CA LYS A 238 15.87 16.27 -0.16
C LYS A 238 15.57 17.34 -1.22
N LYS A 239 14.56 17.15 -2.04
CA LYS A 239 14.16 18.04 -3.12
C LYS A 239 12.97 18.92 -2.72
#